data_dff65a15628efaca55d3343f51b07bad
#
_entry.id   dff65a15628efaca55d3343f51b07bad
#
_cell.length_a   1.000
_cell.length_b   1.000
_cell.length_c   1.000
_cell.angle_alpha   90.00
_cell.angle_beta   90.00
_cell.angle_gamma   90.00
#
_symmetry.space_group_name_H-M   'P 1'
#
loop_
_entity.id
_entity.type
_entity.pdbx_description
1 polymer ?
#
loop_
_entity_poly.entity_id
_entity_poly.type
_entity_poly.pdbx_seq_one_letter_code
_entity_poly.pdbx_strand_id
1 'polypeptide(L)'
;ERLEDVALESSNAWNNAGTGHSALCELNYAPLGADGTIDPTRALNIAEQFHISRQFWSSLVEEGKITDNSFIHTVPHMSLVMNTDHCDYLQKRFDAFKSQKLFERMEFSTDRAKIAEWAPLVINGRKEGQPVAANYSAEGTDVDFGSLTRQMVQYLREKGVKTEFNRHVDDIKRESDGAWVLKTSDTRNPDGQLTLRTRFLFLGAGGGALTLLQKSGIPEGKGYGGFPVSGLFFRNSNPETAAQHNAKVYGQASVGAPPMSVPHLDTRNVDGKRHLMFGPYAGFRSNFLKQGSLMDLPLSIHLDNLYPMLRAGWANMPLTKYLLGELRKTKEERFTSLLEYYPEANPDDWELITAGQRVQIIKKDPKKGGVLQFGTEIVAHADGSLAALLGASPG
;
A
#
# COMPACT_ATOMS: atom_id res chain seq x y z
N GLU A 1 -4.86 -18.55 9.36
CA GLU A 1 -4.17 -17.31 9.74
C GLU A 1 -3.18 -17.59 10.86
N ARG A 2 -1.97 -17.03 10.76
CA ARG A 2 -0.91 -17.20 11.76
C ARG A 2 -1.19 -16.43 13.05
N LEU A 3 -1.87 -15.31 12.94
CA LEU A 3 -2.20 -14.43 14.07
C LEU A 3 -3.52 -14.86 14.72
N GLU A 4 -3.84 -14.23 15.82
CA GLU A 4 -5.00 -14.52 16.65
C GLU A 4 -6.33 -14.09 16.05
N ASP A 5 -6.29 -13.20 15.03
CA ASP A 5 -7.48 -12.73 14.31
C ASP A 5 -7.11 -12.29 12.89
N VAL A 6 -8.11 -11.92 12.10
CA VAL A 6 -7.96 -11.35 10.75
C VAL A 6 -7.56 -9.88 10.81
N ALA A 7 -6.98 -9.38 9.71
CA ALA A 7 -6.65 -7.97 9.52
C ALA A 7 -5.65 -7.39 10.55
N LEU A 8 -4.76 -8.21 11.09
CA LEU A 8 -3.74 -7.75 12.05
C LEU A 8 -2.39 -7.40 11.37
N GLU A 9 -2.21 -7.74 10.09
CA GLU A 9 -1.03 -7.39 9.29
C GLU A 9 -1.34 -6.30 8.25
N SER A 10 -1.18 -6.55 6.98
CA SER A 10 -1.29 -5.53 5.91
C SER A 10 -2.64 -4.80 5.90
N SER A 11 -3.74 -5.48 6.17
CA SER A 11 -5.09 -4.88 6.19
C SER A 11 -5.39 -4.08 7.47
N ASN A 12 -4.55 -4.16 8.51
CA ASN A 12 -4.75 -3.34 9.71
C ASN A 12 -4.74 -1.85 9.34
N ALA A 13 -5.70 -1.09 9.88
CA ALA A 13 -5.91 0.30 9.52
C ALA A 13 -4.69 1.21 9.73
N TRP A 14 -3.76 0.83 10.63
CA TRP A 14 -2.52 1.55 10.90
C TRP A 14 -1.30 1.03 10.13
N ASN A 15 -1.47 -0.03 9.35
CA ASN A 15 -0.40 -0.62 8.56
C ASN A 15 -0.42 -0.16 7.10
N ASN A 16 -1.39 0.67 6.71
CA ASN A 16 -1.55 1.24 5.38
C ASN A 16 -2.16 2.64 5.46
N ALA A 17 -2.11 3.38 4.37
CA ALA A 17 -2.65 4.74 4.28
C ALA A 17 -4.17 4.78 4.06
N GLY A 18 -4.81 3.66 3.75
CA GLY A 18 -6.24 3.58 3.45
C GLY A 18 -6.71 4.42 2.28
N THR A 19 -5.83 4.76 1.37
CA THR A 19 -6.19 5.58 0.22
C THR A 19 -6.97 4.75 -0.78
N GLY A 20 -8.14 5.22 -1.16
CA GLY A 20 -8.87 4.66 -2.29
C GLY A 20 -8.24 5.13 -3.60
N HIS A 21 -7.39 4.28 -4.20
CA HIS A 21 -6.54 4.64 -5.34
C HIS A 21 -7.34 4.87 -6.63
N SER A 22 -8.05 6.00 -6.70
CA SER A 22 -8.76 6.48 -7.90
C SER A 22 -7.94 7.44 -8.76
N ALA A 23 -6.62 7.48 -8.57
CA ALA A 23 -5.66 8.30 -9.31
C ALA A 23 -5.91 9.81 -9.23
N LEU A 24 -6.61 10.26 -8.19
CA LEU A 24 -6.97 11.67 -8.05
C LEU A 24 -5.82 12.52 -7.49
N CYS A 25 -5.01 11.96 -6.59
CA CYS A 25 -3.94 12.69 -5.92
C CYS A 25 -2.51 12.17 -6.21
N GLU A 26 -2.36 10.96 -6.74
CA GLU A 26 -1.04 10.36 -6.95
C GLU A 26 -0.40 10.84 -8.26
N LEU A 27 0.58 11.70 -8.16
CA LEU A 27 1.23 12.35 -9.32
C LEU A 27 2.06 11.38 -10.16
N ASN A 28 2.58 10.31 -9.57
CA ASN A 28 3.41 9.32 -10.24
C ASN A 28 2.63 8.41 -11.22
N TYR A 29 1.30 8.49 -11.25
CA TYR A 29 0.50 7.76 -12.24
C TYR A 29 0.43 8.46 -13.60
N ALA A 30 0.77 9.75 -13.65
CA ALA A 30 0.83 10.54 -14.89
C ALA A 30 2.03 11.50 -14.84
N PRO A 31 3.27 10.98 -14.94
CA PRO A 31 4.47 11.80 -14.96
C PRO A 31 4.55 12.63 -16.25
N LEU A 32 5.33 13.71 -16.19
CA LEU A 32 5.65 14.50 -17.39
C LEU A 32 6.51 13.66 -18.33
N GLY A 33 6.06 13.49 -19.56
CA GLY A 33 6.80 12.83 -20.63
C GLY A 33 8.01 13.65 -21.09
N ALA A 34 8.97 13.01 -21.73
CA ALA A 34 10.14 13.67 -22.30
C ALA A 34 9.79 14.72 -23.38
N ASP A 35 8.64 14.56 -24.00
CA ASP A 35 8.04 15.48 -24.98
C ASP A 35 7.27 16.65 -24.33
N GLY A 36 7.22 16.70 -23.00
CA GLY A 36 6.52 17.73 -22.24
C GLY A 36 5.01 17.52 -22.14
N THR A 37 4.49 16.36 -22.56
CA THR A 37 3.06 16.00 -22.47
C THR A 37 2.77 15.11 -21.22
N ILE A 38 1.50 15.00 -20.87
CA ILE A 38 1.01 14.10 -19.81
C ILE A 38 0.11 13.05 -20.44
N ASP A 39 0.45 11.78 -20.27
CA ASP A 39 -0.40 10.64 -20.66
C ASP A 39 -1.25 10.17 -19.46
N PRO A 40 -2.59 10.31 -19.50
CA PRO A 40 -3.47 9.89 -18.42
C PRO A 40 -3.78 8.39 -18.43
N THR A 41 -3.35 7.61 -19.41
CA THR A 41 -3.77 6.23 -19.64
C THR A 41 -3.56 5.35 -18.40
N ARG A 42 -2.40 5.45 -17.75
CA ARG A 42 -2.12 4.68 -16.54
C ARG A 42 -3.03 5.08 -15.38
N ALA A 43 -3.27 6.38 -15.21
CA ALA A 43 -4.16 6.89 -14.16
C ALA A 43 -5.60 6.43 -14.39
N LEU A 44 -6.09 6.45 -15.64
CA LEU A 44 -7.42 5.93 -16.01
C LEU A 44 -7.57 4.46 -15.66
N ASN A 45 -6.62 3.61 -16.05
CA ASN A 45 -6.65 2.18 -15.76
C ASN A 45 -6.71 1.89 -14.25
N ILE A 46 -5.97 2.66 -13.44
CA ILE A 46 -5.99 2.52 -11.97
C ILE A 46 -7.34 2.98 -11.41
N ALA A 47 -7.85 4.11 -11.88
CA ALA A 47 -9.16 4.61 -11.45
C ALA A 47 -10.28 3.61 -11.78
N GLU A 48 -10.30 3.04 -12.98
CA GLU A 48 -11.26 2.02 -13.38
C GLU A 48 -11.22 0.78 -12.47
N GLN A 49 -10.03 0.26 -12.17
CA GLN A 49 -9.86 -0.88 -11.25
C GLN A 49 -10.41 -0.58 -9.86
N PHE A 50 -10.17 0.63 -9.35
CA PHE A 50 -10.70 1.02 -8.05
C PHE A 50 -12.23 1.17 -8.09
N HIS A 51 -12.79 1.74 -9.14
CA HIS A 51 -14.25 1.84 -9.30
C HIS A 51 -14.92 0.46 -9.39
N ILE A 52 -14.30 -0.51 -10.08
CA ILE A 52 -14.77 -1.91 -10.08
C ILE A 52 -14.76 -2.50 -8.66
N SER A 53 -13.70 -2.24 -7.89
CA SER A 53 -13.64 -2.67 -6.49
C SER A 53 -14.76 -2.06 -5.66
N ARG A 54 -15.05 -0.76 -5.82
CA ARG A 54 -16.17 -0.08 -5.14
C ARG A 54 -17.53 -0.67 -5.53
N GLN A 55 -17.75 -0.98 -6.81
CA GLN A 55 -18.97 -1.64 -7.29
C GLN A 55 -19.13 -3.01 -6.62
N PHE A 56 -18.06 -3.79 -6.54
CA PHE A 56 -18.07 -5.08 -5.86
C PHE A 56 -18.44 -4.93 -4.37
N TRP A 57 -17.81 -3.97 -3.66
CA TRP A 57 -18.15 -3.73 -2.26
C TRP A 57 -19.58 -3.25 -2.07
N SER A 58 -20.09 -2.38 -2.97
CA SER A 58 -21.48 -1.95 -2.96
C SER A 58 -22.44 -3.12 -3.11
N SER A 59 -22.16 -4.04 -4.04
CA SER A 59 -22.98 -5.26 -4.21
C SER A 59 -22.96 -6.13 -2.95
N LEU A 60 -21.82 -6.25 -2.26
CA LEU A 60 -21.75 -7.02 -1.01
C LEU A 60 -22.61 -6.40 0.10
N VAL A 61 -22.67 -5.07 0.20
CA VAL A 61 -23.55 -4.35 1.15
C VAL A 61 -25.01 -4.54 0.75
N GLU A 62 -25.36 -4.30 -0.53
CA GLU A 62 -26.71 -4.39 -1.05
C GLU A 62 -27.31 -5.79 -0.90
N GLU A 63 -26.49 -6.82 -1.10
CA GLU A 63 -26.89 -8.22 -0.94
C GLU A 63 -26.85 -8.69 0.54
N GLY A 64 -26.51 -7.83 1.49
CA GLY A 64 -26.39 -8.15 2.91
C GLY A 64 -25.26 -9.12 3.26
N LYS A 65 -24.25 -9.22 2.40
CA LYS A 65 -23.06 -10.07 2.62
C LYS A 65 -22.04 -9.42 3.55
N ILE A 66 -22.03 -8.11 3.61
CA ILE A 66 -21.34 -7.33 4.62
C ILE A 66 -22.34 -6.38 5.27
N THR A 67 -22.13 -6.02 6.54
CA THR A 67 -23.18 -5.42 7.36
C THR A 67 -23.48 -3.98 6.99
N ASP A 68 -22.45 -3.21 6.62
CA ASP A 68 -22.58 -1.80 6.31
C ASP A 68 -21.37 -1.29 5.50
N ASN A 69 -21.40 -0.01 5.17
CA ASN A 69 -20.33 0.68 4.45
C ASN A 69 -19.38 1.50 5.35
N SER A 70 -19.36 1.24 6.66
CA SER A 70 -18.53 1.98 7.63
C SER A 70 -17.02 1.86 7.39
N PHE A 71 -16.61 0.91 6.55
CA PHE A 71 -15.21 0.73 6.14
C PHE A 71 -14.73 1.75 5.09
N ILE A 72 -15.63 2.52 4.46
CA ILE A 72 -15.26 3.49 3.41
C ILE A 72 -15.91 4.85 3.70
N HIS A 73 -15.09 5.89 3.67
CA HIS A 73 -15.50 7.26 3.93
C HIS A 73 -15.15 8.16 2.75
N THR A 74 -16.02 9.09 2.41
CA THR A 74 -15.68 10.16 1.47
C THR A 74 -14.67 11.08 2.15
N VAL A 75 -13.46 11.13 1.60
CA VAL A 75 -12.38 12.02 2.00
C VAL A 75 -11.78 12.59 0.73
N PRO A 76 -11.85 13.91 0.52
CA PRO A 76 -11.28 14.53 -0.67
C PRO A 76 -9.83 14.14 -0.91
N HIS A 77 -9.46 13.96 -2.18
CA HIS A 77 -8.09 13.75 -2.59
C HIS A 77 -7.52 15.04 -3.21
N MET A 78 -6.32 15.37 -2.83
CA MET A 78 -5.65 16.60 -3.25
C MET A 78 -4.19 16.30 -3.60
N SER A 79 -3.72 16.83 -4.73
CA SER A 79 -2.29 16.95 -5.00
C SER A 79 -1.85 18.36 -4.65
N LEU A 80 -0.74 18.51 -3.92
CA LEU A 80 -0.17 19.80 -3.55
C LEU A 80 1.28 19.90 -4.00
N VAL A 81 1.64 21.00 -4.65
CA VAL A 81 3.01 21.30 -5.05
C VAL A 81 3.40 22.72 -4.66
N MET A 82 4.71 22.96 -4.43
CA MET A 82 5.18 24.14 -3.71
C MET A 82 6.39 24.81 -4.36
N ASN A 83 6.59 24.62 -5.66
CA ASN A 83 7.59 25.35 -6.46
C ASN A 83 7.08 25.58 -7.87
N THR A 84 7.69 26.51 -8.61
CA THR A 84 7.22 26.94 -9.94
C THR A 84 7.14 25.79 -10.93
N ASP A 85 8.20 25.01 -11.07
CA ASP A 85 8.26 23.92 -12.06
C ASP A 85 7.18 22.85 -11.79
N HIS A 86 6.93 22.55 -10.52
CA HIS A 86 5.89 21.61 -10.13
C HIS A 86 4.48 22.21 -10.31
N CYS A 87 4.30 23.52 -10.13
CA CYS A 87 3.03 24.19 -10.43
C CYS A 87 2.68 24.09 -11.92
N ASP A 88 3.64 24.31 -12.80
CA ASP A 88 3.48 24.15 -14.25
C ASP A 88 3.16 22.71 -14.64
N TYR A 89 3.84 21.74 -14.02
CA TYR A 89 3.51 20.32 -14.19
C TYR A 89 2.08 20.00 -13.75
N LEU A 90 1.67 20.48 -12.58
CA LEU A 90 0.34 20.18 -12.03
C LEU A 90 -0.78 20.79 -12.89
N GLN A 91 -0.56 21.98 -13.48
CA GLN A 91 -1.48 22.58 -14.44
C GLN A 91 -1.62 21.71 -15.70
N LYS A 92 -0.50 21.26 -16.28
CA LYS A 92 -0.52 20.37 -17.45
C LYS A 92 -1.24 19.05 -17.15
N ARG A 93 -1.03 18.49 -15.95
CA ARG A 93 -1.73 17.29 -15.50
C ARG A 93 -3.23 17.53 -15.41
N PHE A 94 -3.66 18.63 -14.82
CA PHE A 94 -5.07 19.01 -14.77
C PHE A 94 -5.67 19.14 -16.16
N ASP A 95 -4.97 19.82 -17.09
CA ASP A 95 -5.44 20.00 -18.46
C ASP A 95 -5.60 18.68 -19.22
N ALA A 96 -4.71 17.71 -18.99
CA ALA A 96 -4.82 16.38 -19.57
C ALA A 96 -5.96 15.55 -18.95
N PHE A 97 -6.25 15.74 -17.66
CA PHE A 97 -7.23 14.96 -16.91
C PHE A 97 -8.66 15.47 -17.07
N LYS A 98 -8.89 16.80 -17.11
CA LYS A 98 -10.23 17.40 -17.12
C LYS A 98 -11.14 16.96 -18.28
N SER A 99 -10.56 16.50 -19.38
CA SER A 99 -11.31 15.95 -20.52
C SER A 99 -11.73 14.50 -20.32
N GLN A 100 -11.20 13.82 -19.31
CA GLN A 100 -11.50 12.43 -19.01
C GLN A 100 -12.69 12.33 -18.07
N LYS A 101 -13.67 11.48 -18.42
CA LYS A 101 -14.93 11.34 -17.66
C LYS A 101 -14.73 11.03 -16.16
N LEU A 102 -13.74 10.22 -15.82
CA LEU A 102 -13.43 9.86 -14.43
C LEU A 102 -12.79 11.00 -13.62
N PHE A 103 -12.35 12.06 -14.27
CA PHE A 103 -11.68 13.22 -13.64
C PHE A 103 -12.39 14.53 -13.91
N GLU A 104 -13.55 14.55 -14.56
CA GLU A 104 -14.26 15.77 -15.00
C GLU A 104 -14.57 16.75 -13.86
N ARG A 105 -14.70 16.24 -12.63
CA ARG A 105 -14.99 17.03 -11.41
C ARG A 105 -13.74 17.49 -10.67
N MET A 106 -12.55 17.16 -11.20
CA MET A 106 -11.31 17.66 -10.61
C MET A 106 -11.23 19.17 -10.74
N GLU A 107 -10.82 19.83 -9.68
CA GLU A 107 -10.56 21.26 -9.63
C GLU A 107 -9.05 21.52 -9.60
N PHE A 108 -8.64 22.71 -10.07
CA PHE A 108 -7.26 23.20 -9.98
C PHE A 108 -7.27 24.63 -9.44
N SER A 109 -6.31 24.96 -8.58
CA SER A 109 -6.11 26.31 -8.10
C SER A 109 -4.65 26.61 -7.77
N THR A 110 -4.26 27.86 -8.00
CA THR A 110 -3.04 28.49 -7.47
C THR A 110 -3.36 29.54 -6.41
N ASP A 111 -4.65 29.79 -6.18
CA ASP A 111 -5.13 30.75 -5.17
C ASP A 111 -5.02 30.12 -3.77
N ARG A 112 -4.20 30.72 -2.92
CA ARG A 112 -3.98 30.28 -1.54
C ARG A 112 -5.26 30.27 -0.70
N ALA A 113 -6.15 31.24 -0.90
CA ALA A 113 -7.41 31.30 -0.18
C ALA A 113 -8.29 30.09 -0.55
N LYS A 114 -8.37 29.77 -1.85
CA LYS A 114 -9.11 28.60 -2.34
C LYS A 114 -8.50 27.28 -1.84
N ILE A 115 -7.18 27.16 -1.85
CA ILE A 115 -6.49 25.95 -1.33
C ILE A 115 -6.70 25.84 0.19
N ALA A 116 -6.73 26.94 0.92
CA ALA A 116 -7.02 26.94 2.37
C ALA A 116 -8.46 26.50 2.69
N GLU A 117 -9.43 26.80 1.82
CA GLU A 117 -10.80 26.26 1.96
C GLU A 117 -10.80 24.72 1.86
N TRP A 118 -10.00 24.15 0.98
CA TRP A 118 -9.89 22.69 0.80
C TRP A 118 -9.12 22.00 1.94
N ALA A 119 -8.00 22.59 2.35
CA ALA A 119 -7.12 22.02 3.36
C ALA A 119 -6.35 23.13 4.11
N PRO A 120 -6.93 23.74 5.17
CA PRO A 120 -6.35 24.90 5.82
C PRO A 120 -4.95 24.63 6.39
N LEU A 121 -4.69 23.43 6.92
CA LEU A 121 -3.40 23.09 7.54
C LEU A 121 -2.22 23.20 6.57
N VAL A 122 -2.44 23.02 5.27
CA VAL A 122 -1.35 23.08 4.29
C VAL A 122 -1.00 24.50 3.86
N ILE A 123 -1.82 25.50 4.23
CA ILE A 123 -1.61 26.90 3.88
C ILE A 123 -1.26 27.75 5.09
N ASN A 124 -1.89 27.47 6.25
CA ASN A 124 -1.64 28.23 7.47
C ASN A 124 -0.16 28.17 7.85
N GLY A 125 0.42 29.31 8.24
CA GLY A 125 1.85 29.44 8.57
C GLY A 125 2.82 29.37 7.37
N ARG A 126 2.33 29.18 6.15
CA ARG A 126 3.18 29.11 4.95
C ARG A 126 3.68 30.51 4.54
N LYS A 127 4.97 30.62 4.24
CA LYS A 127 5.61 31.88 3.83
C LYS A 127 4.87 32.55 2.69
N GLU A 128 4.66 33.86 2.80
CA GLU A 128 4.16 34.68 1.69
C GLU A 128 5.06 34.57 0.47
N GLY A 129 4.47 34.62 -0.73
CA GLY A 129 5.20 34.54 -2.00
C GLY A 129 5.72 33.16 -2.37
N GLN A 130 5.61 32.12 -1.52
CA GLN A 130 5.94 30.76 -1.93
C GLN A 130 4.92 30.29 -2.97
N PRO A 131 5.35 29.86 -4.17
CA PRO A 131 4.43 29.27 -5.16
C PRO A 131 3.72 28.05 -4.59
N VAL A 132 2.42 27.95 -4.86
CA VAL A 132 1.61 26.79 -4.52
C VAL A 132 0.62 26.52 -5.65
N ALA A 133 0.36 25.26 -5.93
CA ALA A 133 -0.75 24.83 -6.76
C ALA A 133 -1.33 23.53 -6.20
N ALA A 134 -2.61 23.32 -6.40
CA ALA A 134 -3.30 22.11 -5.99
C ALA A 134 -4.29 21.64 -7.05
N ASN A 135 -4.37 20.31 -7.22
CA ASN A 135 -5.54 19.64 -7.78
C ASN A 135 -6.38 19.10 -6.61
N TYR A 136 -7.69 19.20 -6.73
CA TYR A 136 -8.62 18.74 -5.71
C TYR A 136 -9.76 17.95 -6.32
N SER A 137 -10.19 16.89 -5.65
CA SER A 137 -11.39 16.12 -5.98
C SER A 137 -12.14 15.76 -4.70
N ALA A 138 -13.39 16.19 -4.61
CA ALA A 138 -14.27 15.88 -3.49
C ALA A 138 -14.65 14.38 -3.41
N GLU A 139 -14.45 13.61 -4.48
CA GLU A 139 -14.88 12.22 -4.62
C GLU A 139 -13.86 11.19 -4.12
N GLY A 140 -12.75 11.66 -3.54
CA GLY A 140 -11.75 10.80 -2.94
C GLY A 140 -12.30 9.97 -1.77
N THR A 141 -11.58 8.92 -1.41
CA THR A 141 -12.03 8.02 -0.33
C THR A 141 -10.89 7.60 0.60
N ASP A 142 -11.24 7.42 1.87
CA ASP A 142 -10.46 6.72 2.88
C ASP A 142 -11.09 5.36 3.16
N VAL A 143 -10.30 4.28 3.13
CA VAL A 143 -10.77 2.90 3.30
C VAL A 143 -10.12 2.28 4.53
N ASP A 144 -10.93 1.80 5.46
CA ASP A 144 -10.50 0.90 6.52
C ASP A 144 -10.57 -0.55 6.00
N PHE A 145 -9.45 -0.99 5.40
CA PHE A 145 -9.33 -2.36 4.90
C PHE A 145 -9.45 -3.41 6.01
N GLY A 146 -9.13 -3.05 7.25
CA GLY A 146 -9.31 -3.93 8.40
C GLY A 146 -10.78 -4.22 8.68
N SER A 147 -11.60 -3.17 8.72
CA SER A 147 -13.05 -3.29 8.89
C SER A 147 -13.68 -4.09 7.74
N LEU A 148 -13.34 -3.77 6.49
CA LEU A 148 -13.81 -4.52 5.31
C LEU A 148 -13.45 -6.00 5.42
N THR A 149 -12.20 -6.33 5.76
CA THR A 149 -11.74 -7.72 5.88
C THR A 149 -12.48 -8.46 7.00
N ARG A 150 -12.67 -7.84 8.15
CA ARG A 150 -13.42 -8.44 9.27
C ARG A 150 -14.87 -8.76 8.88
N GLN A 151 -15.56 -7.83 8.23
CA GLN A 151 -16.95 -8.03 7.77
C GLN A 151 -17.03 -9.17 6.74
N MET A 152 -16.13 -9.20 5.75
CA MET A 152 -16.10 -10.26 4.74
C MET A 152 -15.82 -11.64 5.35
N VAL A 153 -14.87 -11.74 6.28
CA VAL A 153 -14.55 -13.02 6.94
C VAL A 153 -15.68 -13.46 7.86
N GLN A 154 -16.32 -12.53 8.56
CA GLN A 154 -17.50 -12.84 9.37
C GLN A 154 -18.62 -13.47 8.51
N TYR A 155 -18.96 -12.85 7.39
CA TYR A 155 -19.94 -13.42 6.45
C TYR A 155 -19.56 -14.83 6.00
N LEU A 156 -18.29 -15.06 5.64
CA LEU A 156 -17.83 -16.40 5.22
C LEU A 156 -17.98 -17.43 6.35
N ARG A 157 -17.68 -17.06 7.59
CA ARG A 157 -17.87 -17.92 8.76
C ARG A 157 -19.34 -18.26 8.99
N GLU A 158 -20.24 -17.30 8.84
CA GLU A 158 -21.70 -17.52 8.91
C GLU A 158 -22.22 -18.46 7.81
N LYS A 159 -21.51 -18.52 6.67
CA LYS A 159 -21.75 -19.50 5.60
C LYS A 159 -21.06 -20.85 5.81
N GLY A 160 -20.45 -21.05 6.97
CA GLY A 160 -19.84 -22.34 7.36
C GLY A 160 -18.41 -22.51 6.88
N VAL A 161 -17.76 -21.45 6.37
CA VAL A 161 -16.32 -21.50 6.05
C VAL A 161 -15.53 -21.61 7.34
N LYS A 162 -14.74 -22.66 7.48
CA LYS A 162 -13.87 -22.87 8.63
C LYS A 162 -12.69 -21.90 8.57
N THR A 163 -12.43 -21.21 9.67
CA THR A 163 -11.30 -20.31 9.84
C THR A 163 -10.48 -20.78 11.04
N GLU A 164 -9.18 -20.97 10.82
CA GLU A 164 -8.22 -21.37 11.84
C GLU A 164 -7.27 -20.21 12.11
N PHE A 165 -7.20 -19.77 13.37
CA PHE A 165 -6.29 -18.73 13.84
C PHE A 165 -5.13 -19.32 14.63
N ASN A 166 -4.09 -18.53 14.82
CA ASN A 166 -2.85 -18.98 15.47
C ASN A 166 -2.24 -20.21 14.78
N ARG A 167 -2.41 -20.31 13.45
CA ARG A 167 -1.95 -21.43 12.64
C ARG A 167 -0.84 -20.99 11.69
N HIS A 168 0.37 -21.45 11.95
CA HIS A 168 1.50 -21.32 11.05
C HIS A 168 1.53 -22.50 10.08
N VAL A 169 1.73 -22.23 8.79
CA VAL A 169 1.95 -23.29 7.78
C VAL A 169 3.43 -23.63 7.73
N ASP A 170 3.78 -24.80 8.25
CA ASP A 170 5.16 -25.26 8.35
C ASP A 170 5.67 -25.86 7.05
N ASP A 171 4.83 -26.65 6.35
CA ASP A 171 5.19 -27.35 5.14
C ASP A 171 3.99 -27.47 4.19
N ILE A 172 4.27 -27.51 2.90
CA ILE A 172 3.31 -27.71 1.83
C ILE A 172 3.86 -28.78 0.90
N LYS A 173 3.13 -29.87 0.73
CA LYS A 173 3.52 -30.97 -0.17
C LYS A 173 2.37 -31.36 -1.08
N ARG A 174 2.72 -31.79 -2.28
CA ARG A 174 1.78 -32.40 -3.21
C ARG A 174 1.90 -33.91 -3.13
N GLU A 175 0.79 -34.61 -2.99
CA GLU A 175 0.71 -36.05 -3.00
C GLU A 175 0.56 -36.63 -4.43
N SER A 176 0.77 -37.93 -4.57
CA SER A 176 0.71 -38.60 -5.85
C SER A 176 -0.66 -38.60 -6.53
N ASP A 177 -1.72 -38.41 -5.76
CA ASP A 177 -3.09 -38.24 -6.25
C ASP A 177 -3.46 -36.79 -6.61
N GLY A 178 -2.49 -35.87 -6.54
CA GLY A 178 -2.63 -34.47 -6.90
C GLY A 178 -3.16 -33.57 -5.79
N ALA A 179 -3.48 -34.10 -4.61
CA ALA A 179 -3.91 -33.28 -3.48
C ALA A 179 -2.71 -32.55 -2.82
N TRP A 180 -3.00 -31.38 -2.26
CA TRP A 180 -2.07 -30.62 -1.44
C TRP A 180 -2.24 -30.98 0.04
N VAL A 181 -1.14 -31.23 0.72
CA VAL A 181 -1.10 -31.47 2.17
C VAL A 181 -0.31 -30.35 2.84
N LEU A 182 -0.96 -29.67 3.77
CA LEU A 182 -0.38 -28.62 4.57
C LEU A 182 -0.18 -29.14 5.99
N LYS A 183 1.06 -29.07 6.48
CA LYS A 183 1.35 -29.25 7.89
C LYS A 183 1.34 -27.91 8.58
N THR A 184 0.65 -27.81 9.69
CA THR A 184 0.51 -26.58 10.44
C THR A 184 0.76 -26.80 11.92
N SER A 185 1.35 -25.80 12.58
CA SER A 185 1.54 -25.77 14.03
C SER A 185 0.71 -24.63 14.65
N ASP A 186 0.28 -24.82 15.89
CA ASP A 186 -0.35 -23.74 16.66
C ASP A 186 0.75 -22.84 17.24
N THR A 187 0.66 -21.54 16.98
CA THR A 187 1.67 -20.55 17.42
C THR A 187 1.71 -20.36 18.93
N ARG A 188 0.67 -20.80 19.66
CA ARG A 188 0.54 -20.74 21.12
C ARG A 188 0.87 -22.07 21.80
N ASN A 189 0.72 -23.17 21.06
CA ASN A 189 0.99 -24.52 21.55
C ASN A 189 1.75 -25.32 20.50
N PRO A 190 3.07 -25.45 20.60
CA PRO A 190 3.90 -26.18 19.62
C PRO A 190 3.48 -27.64 19.36
N ASP A 191 2.83 -28.28 20.33
CA ASP A 191 2.33 -29.67 20.20
C ASP A 191 1.01 -29.74 19.41
N GLY A 192 0.37 -28.60 19.18
CA GLY A 192 -0.91 -28.48 18.47
C GLY A 192 -0.76 -28.59 16.96
N GLN A 193 -0.28 -29.71 16.44
CA GLN A 193 -0.13 -29.93 14.99
C GLN A 193 -1.48 -30.26 14.35
N LEU A 194 -1.72 -29.73 13.14
CA LEU A 194 -2.85 -30.07 12.31
C LEU A 194 -2.38 -30.28 10.86
N THR A 195 -2.84 -31.37 10.26
CA THR A 195 -2.62 -31.65 8.84
C THR A 195 -3.92 -31.38 8.07
N LEU A 196 -3.84 -30.53 7.07
CA LEU A 196 -4.95 -30.20 6.18
C LEU A 196 -4.67 -30.77 4.79
N ARG A 197 -5.72 -31.28 4.14
CA ARG A 197 -5.65 -31.83 2.80
C ARG A 197 -6.68 -31.17 1.90
N THR A 198 -6.26 -30.69 0.71
CA THR A 198 -7.12 -29.98 -0.21
C THR A 198 -6.76 -30.26 -1.67
N ARG A 199 -7.73 -30.13 -2.58
CA ARG A 199 -7.51 -30.23 -4.02
C ARG A 199 -7.08 -28.92 -4.67
N PHE A 200 -7.42 -27.78 -4.05
CA PHE A 200 -7.03 -26.46 -4.49
C PHE A 200 -6.44 -25.66 -3.32
N LEU A 201 -5.32 -24.98 -3.56
CA LEU A 201 -4.64 -24.16 -2.57
C LEU A 201 -4.46 -22.73 -3.08
N PHE A 202 -5.01 -21.76 -2.37
CA PHE A 202 -4.77 -20.34 -2.61
C PHE A 202 -3.84 -19.77 -1.53
N LEU A 203 -2.71 -19.22 -1.95
CA LEU A 203 -1.73 -18.59 -1.06
C LEU A 203 -1.94 -17.07 -1.03
N GLY A 204 -2.80 -16.60 -0.13
CA GLY A 204 -3.13 -15.18 0.08
C GLY A 204 -2.50 -14.60 1.34
N ALA A 205 -1.26 -14.99 1.66
CA ALA A 205 -0.61 -14.69 2.94
C ALA A 205 0.17 -13.36 2.96
N GLY A 206 -0.18 -12.38 2.11
CA GLY A 206 0.51 -11.10 2.03
C GLY A 206 2.01 -11.27 1.81
N GLY A 207 2.85 -10.63 2.63
CA GLY A 207 4.31 -10.80 2.56
C GLY A 207 4.80 -12.24 2.75
N GLY A 208 4.05 -13.07 3.45
CA GLY A 208 4.36 -14.50 3.65
C GLY A 208 4.06 -15.39 2.44
N ALA A 209 3.34 -14.88 1.43
CA ALA A 209 2.95 -15.70 0.27
C ALA A 209 4.16 -16.20 -0.53
N LEU A 210 5.24 -15.41 -0.63
CA LEU A 210 6.47 -15.83 -1.32
C LEU A 210 7.08 -17.08 -0.68
N THR A 211 7.23 -17.10 0.63
CA THR A 211 7.82 -18.25 1.34
C THR A 211 6.95 -19.50 1.24
N LEU A 212 5.63 -19.34 1.24
CA LEU A 212 4.69 -20.44 1.03
C LEU A 212 4.72 -20.95 -0.42
N LEU A 213 4.84 -20.05 -1.40
CA LEU A 213 5.04 -20.44 -2.80
C LEU A 213 6.33 -21.25 -2.98
N GLN A 214 7.44 -20.82 -2.36
CA GLN A 214 8.71 -21.57 -2.39
C GLN A 214 8.55 -22.96 -1.74
N LYS A 215 7.86 -23.05 -0.58
CA LYS A 215 7.56 -24.34 0.07
C LYS A 215 6.71 -25.27 -0.79
N SER A 216 5.82 -24.74 -1.63
CA SER A 216 4.97 -25.56 -2.50
C SER A 216 5.77 -26.32 -3.58
N GLY A 217 6.96 -25.83 -3.93
CA GLY A 217 7.86 -26.47 -4.88
C GLY A 217 7.38 -26.45 -6.34
N ILE A 218 6.34 -25.69 -6.68
CA ILE A 218 5.86 -25.62 -8.07
C ILE A 218 6.91 -24.99 -8.99
N PRO A 219 7.06 -25.49 -10.23
CA PRO A 219 8.05 -24.98 -11.17
C PRO A 219 7.90 -23.49 -11.48
N GLU A 220 6.66 -22.99 -11.53
CA GLU A 220 6.32 -21.61 -11.83
C GLU A 220 6.77 -20.63 -10.72
N GLY A 221 6.99 -21.14 -9.51
CA GLY A 221 7.50 -20.34 -8.38
C GLY A 221 9.02 -20.14 -8.38
N LYS A 222 9.76 -20.79 -9.30
CA LYS A 222 11.22 -20.68 -9.35
C LYS A 222 11.70 -19.32 -9.83
N GLY A 223 12.76 -18.82 -9.19
CA GLY A 223 13.39 -17.55 -9.54
C GLY A 223 12.67 -16.32 -8.99
N TYR A 224 11.59 -16.50 -8.20
CA TYR A 224 10.98 -15.42 -7.45
C TYR A 224 11.74 -15.14 -6.16
N GLY A 225 11.97 -13.85 -5.91
CA GLY A 225 12.57 -13.33 -4.68
C GLY A 225 11.75 -12.17 -4.13
N GLY A 226 12.06 -11.74 -2.92
CA GLY A 226 11.39 -10.65 -2.26
C GLY A 226 12.36 -9.57 -1.80
N PHE A 227 11.95 -8.32 -1.93
CA PHE A 227 12.64 -7.17 -1.36
C PHE A 227 11.68 -6.49 -0.37
N PRO A 228 11.87 -6.70 0.95
CA PRO A 228 10.98 -6.14 1.95
C PRO A 228 11.22 -4.63 2.13
N VAL A 229 10.13 -3.88 2.11
CA VAL A 229 10.13 -2.45 2.38
C VAL A 229 9.17 -2.20 3.54
N SER A 230 9.66 -1.55 4.58
CA SER A 230 8.83 -1.09 5.70
C SER A 230 8.44 0.37 5.52
N GLY A 231 7.38 0.77 6.19
CA GLY A 231 6.96 2.16 6.27
C GLY A 231 6.92 2.64 7.72
N LEU A 232 7.17 3.94 7.91
CA LEU A 232 6.90 4.63 9.15
C LEU A 232 5.94 5.77 8.85
N PHE A 233 5.01 6.04 9.75
CA PHE A 233 4.12 7.20 9.67
C PHE A 233 4.16 7.98 10.98
N PHE A 234 4.02 9.28 10.88
CA PHE A 234 3.53 10.07 12.00
C PHE A 234 2.02 9.95 12.09
N ARG A 235 1.50 9.71 13.28
CA ARG A 235 0.08 9.70 13.60
C ARG A 235 -0.22 10.82 14.57
N ASN A 236 -1.27 11.60 14.28
CA ASN A 236 -1.85 12.56 15.20
C ASN A 236 -3.28 12.12 15.54
N SER A 237 -3.55 11.93 16.82
CA SER A 237 -4.86 11.52 17.34
C SER A 237 -5.56 12.63 18.13
N ASN A 238 -5.00 13.86 18.09
CA ASN A 238 -5.66 15.03 18.68
C ASN A 238 -6.91 15.36 17.87
N PRO A 239 -8.13 15.27 18.46
CA PRO A 239 -9.37 15.49 17.72
C PRO A 239 -9.53 16.92 17.22
N GLU A 240 -8.98 17.93 17.92
CA GLU A 240 -9.06 19.32 17.52
C GLU A 240 -8.23 19.59 16.26
N THR A 241 -7.01 19.03 16.19
CA THR A 241 -6.17 19.12 15.00
C THR A 241 -6.77 18.30 13.86
N ALA A 242 -7.24 17.09 14.13
CA ALA A 242 -7.83 16.22 13.12
C ALA A 242 -9.13 16.80 12.52
N ALA A 243 -9.91 17.57 13.29
CA ALA A 243 -11.12 18.24 12.81
C ALA A 243 -10.84 19.35 11.78
N GLN A 244 -9.64 19.93 11.80
CA GLN A 244 -9.24 21.00 10.88
C GLN A 244 -8.79 20.50 9.50
N HIS A 245 -8.67 19.18 9.29
CA HIS A 245 -8.23 18.59 8.03
C HIS A 245 -9.18 17.51 7.56
N ASN A 246 -9.60 17.60 6.30
CA ASN A 246 -10.49 16.60 5.70
C ASN A 246 -10.07 16.34 4.25
N ALA A 247 -8.81 15.92 4.06
CA ALA A 247 -8.28 15.57 2.75
C ALA A 247 -7.17 14.51 2.87
N LYS A 248 -6.87 13.86 1.76
CA LYS A 248 -5.60 13.17 1.53
C LYS A 248 -4.75 14.03 0.62
N VAL A 249 -3.67 14.60 1.14
CA VAL A 249 -2.83 15.58 0.45
C VAL A 249 -1.50 14.96 0.07
N TYR A 250 -1.32 14.71 -1.22
CA TYR A 250 -0.14 14.10 -1.81
C TYR A 250 0.75 15.16 -2.49
N GLY A 251 2.05 15.05 -2.30
CA GLY A 251 3.02 15.88 -2.99
C GLY A 251 3.63 15.22 -4.20
N GLN A 252 4.65 15.86 -4.74
CA GLN A 252 5.48 15.31 -5.79
C GLN A 252 6.79 14.77 -5.19
N ALA A 253 7.22 13.61 -5.68
CA ALA A 253 8.52 13.05 -5.30
C ALA A 253 9.65 14.02 -5.66
N SER A 254 10.64 14.14 -4.79
CA SER A 254 11.87 14.82 -5.13
C SER A 254 12.55 14.16 -6.33
N VAL A 255 13.28 14.93 -7.13
CA VAL A 255 13.99 14.39 -8.29
C VAL A 255 14.89 13.23 -7.89
N GLY A 256 14.69 12.07 -8.51
CA GLY A 256 15.45 10.84 -8.22
C GLY A 256 14.92 10.00 -7.05
N ALA A 257 13.91 10.44 -6.31
CA ALA A 257 13.26 9.63 -5.29
C ALA A 257 12.26 8.64 -5.93
N PRO A 258 12.11 7.42 -5.35
CA PRO A 258 11.11 6.47 -5.85
C PRO A 258 9.69 7.02 -5.68
N PRO A 259 8.78 6.77 -6.63
CA PRO A 259 7.40 7.28 -6.58
C PRO A 259 6.62 6.92 -5.31
N MET A 260 6.97 5.80 -4.68
CA MET A 260 6.32 5.29 -3.46
C MET A 260 6.86 5.92 -2.15
N SER A 261 7.77 6.88 -2.26
CA SER A 261 8.41 7.53 -1.11
C SER A 261 7.94 8.96 -0.88
N VAL A 262 6.88 9.37 -1.56
CA VAL A 262 6.31 10.71 -1.38
C VAL A 262 5.49 10.71 -0.11
N PRO A 263 5.87 11.48 0.92
CA PRO A 263 5.02 11.66 2.08
C PRO A 263 3.72 12.37 1.69
N HIS A 264 2.65 12.03 2.38
CA HIS A 264 1.35 12.66 2.22
C HIS A 264 0.70 12.90 3.59
N LEU A 265 -0.10 13.96 3.69
CA LEU A 265 -0.86 14.31 4.89
C LEU A 265 -2.30 13.84 4.71
N ASP A 266 -2.68 12.82 5.44
CA ASP A 266 -3.94 12.12 5.25
C ASP A 266 -4.88 12.25 6.43
N THR A 267 -6.15 12.53 6.15
CA THR A 267 -7.24 12.16 7.04
C THR A 267 -7.44 10.65 7.00
N ARG A 268 -7.50 10.04 8.19
CA ARG A 268 -7.83 8.63 8.41
C ARG A 268 -9.06 8.49 9.29
N ASN A 269 -10.01 7.67 8.86
CA ASN A 269 -11.17 7.30 9.67
C ASN A 269 -11.00 5.85 10.13
N VAL A 270 -10.72 5.67 11.42
CA VAL A 270 -10.46 4.36 12.03
C VAL A 270 -11.31 4.20 13.25
N ASP A 271 -12.07 3.12 13.35
CA ASP A 271 -12.97 2.82 14.47
C ASP A 271 -13.90 4.00 14.83
N GLY A 272 -14.43 4.66 13.79
CA GLY A 272 -15.34 5.81 13.94
C GLY A 272 -14.71 7.12 14.41
N LYS A 273 -13.36 7.17 14.50
CA LYS A 273 -12.61 8.36 14.90
C LYS A 273 -11.77 8.90 13.75
N ARG A 274 -11.66 10.22 13.67
CA ARG A 274 -10.78 10.89 12.72
C ARG A 274 -9.38 11.08 13.32
N HIS A 275 -8.39 10.80 12.53
CA HIS A 275 -6.97 10.97 12.83
C HIS A 275 -6.26 11.62 11.65
N LEU A 276 -5.05 12.11 11.87
CA LEU A 276 -4.14 12.47 10.78
C LEU A 276 -2.97 11.48 10.72
N MET A 277 -2.56 11.16 9.51
CA MET A 277 -1.33 10.42 9.24
C MET A 277 -0.44 11.21 8.29
N PHE A 278 0.87 11.18 8.54
CA PHE A 278 1.86 11.75 7.63
C PHE A 278 2.98 10.75 7.34
N GLY A 279 3.26 10.52 6.08
CA GLY A 279 4.23 9.54 5.59
C GLY A 279 3.79 8.97 4.24
N PRO A 280 4.26 7.79 3.82
CA PRO A 280 5.22 6.93 4.51
C PRO A 280 6.65 7.45 4.44
N TYR A 281 7.44 7.16 5.47
CA TYR A 281 8.88 7.19 5.39
C TYR A 281 9.37 5.78 5.10
N ALA A 282 10.11 5.63 4.03
CA ALA A 282 10.59 4.32 3.64
C ALA A 282 11.63 3.79 4.64
N GLY A 283 11.56 2.50 4.90
CA GLY A 283 12.49 1.77 5.72
C GLY A 283 12.78 0.39 5.11
N PHE A 284 13.77 -0.28 5.66
CA PHE A 284 14.10 -1.65 5.30
C PHE A 284 14.18 -2.51 6.56
N ARG A 285 13.52 -3.65 6.52
CA ARG A 285 13.66 -4.71 7.52
C ARG A 285 13.64 -6.04 6.80
N SER A 286 14.37 -7.02 7.28
CA SER A 286 14.45 -8.33 6.63
C SER A 286 13.25 -9.26 6.89
N ASN A 287 12.34 -8.88 7.76
CA ASN A 287 11.07 -9.59 7.96
C ASN A 287 10.07 -9.24 6.84
N PHE A 288 9.31 -10.23 6.39
CA PHE A 288 8.31 -10.07 5.32
C PHE A 288 6.94 -9.61 5.83
N LEU A 289 6.68 -9.81 7.10
CA LEU A 289 5.49 -9.37 7.81
C LEU A 289 5.91 -8.53 9.01
N LYS A 290 5.09 -7.60 9.47
CA LYS A 290 5.38 -6.78 10.66
C LYS A 290 5.68 -7.66 11.89
N GLN A 291 4.93 -8.75 12.03
CA GLN A 291 5.14 -9.77 13.04
C GLN A 291 5.93 -10.99 12.51
N GLY A 292 6.68 -10.82 11.43
CA GLY A 292 7.55 -11.84 10.83
C GLY A 292 8.90 -11.98 11.54
N SER A 293 9.73 -12.86 10.99
CA SER A 293 11.11 -13.10 11.46
C SER A 293 12.12 -12.29 10.65
N LEU A 294 13.18 -11.81 11.30
CA LEU A 294 14.32 -11.21 10.61
C LEU A 294 15.02 -12.21 9.68
N MET A 295 14.75 -13.50 9.84
CA MET A 295 15.25 -14.57 8.96
C MET A 295 14.38 -14.77 7.71
N ASP A 296 13.26 -14.08 7.55
CA ASP A 296 12.37 -14.28 6.39
C ASP A 296 13.10 -14.00 5.07
N LEU A 297 13.81 -12.89 4.96
CA LEU A 297 14.59 -12.56 3.76
C LEU A 297 15.79 -13.54 3.56
N PRO A 298 16.68 -13.76 4.55
CA PRO A 298 17.78 -14.71 4.39
C PRO A 298 17.32 -16.10 3.97
N LEU A 299 16.28 -16.65 4.60
CA LEU A 299 15.75 -17.98 4.32
C LEU A 299 15.01 -18.09 2.98
N SER A 300 14.58 -16.96 2.41
CA SER A 300 13.94 -16.92 1.08
C SER A 300 14.93 -16.92 -0.08
N ILE A 301 16.23 -16.78 0.21
CA ILE A 301 17.27 -16.76 -0.81
C ILE A 301 17.68 -18.19 -1.16
N HIS A 302 17.46 -18.57 -2.41
CA HIS A 302 17.78 -19.87 -2.98
C HIS A 302 18.70 -19.71 -4.21
N LEU A 303 19.31 -20.81 -4.68
CA LEU A 303 20.22 -20.76 -5.83
C LEU A 303 19.54 -20.26 -7.11
N ASP A 304 18.26 -20.54 -7.27
CA ASP A 304 17.47 -20.17 -8.45
C ASP A 304 17.07 -18.68 -8.48
N ASN A 305 16.96 -18.03 -7.32
CA ASN A 305 16.58 -16.61 -7.22
C ASN A 305 17.74 -15.67 -6.87
N LEU A 306 18.88 -16.19 -6.41
CA LEU A 306 20.03 -15.36 -6.01
C LEU A 306 20.49 -14.43 -7.15
N TYR A 307 20.67 -14.98 -8.36
CA TYR A 307 21.10 -14.19 -9.51
C TYR A 307 20.06 -13.11 -9.90
N PRO A 308 18.76 -13.42 -10.05
CA PRO A 308 17.72 -12.41 -10.24
C PRO A 308 17.72 -11.32 -9.17
N MET A 309 17.89 -11.67 -7.90
CA MET A 309 17.92 -10.70 -6.79
C MET A 309 19.12 -9.77 -6.87
N LEU A 310 20.31 -10.28 -7.16
CA LEU A 310 21.52 -9.47 -7.33
C LEU A 310 21.39 -8.52 -8.54
N ARG A 311 20.86 -8.99 -9.65
CA ARG A 311 20.64 -8.18 -10.85
C ARG A 311 19.61 -7.07 -10.61
N ALA A 312 18.49 -7.40 -9.96
CA ALA A 312 17.48 -6.39 -9.60
C ALA A 312 18.02 -5.36 -8.61
N GLY A 313 18.79 -5.79 -7.60
CA GLY A 313 19.44 -4.88 -6.65
C GLY A 313 20.42 -3.92 -7.33
N TRP A 314 21.25 -4.44 -8.23
CA TRP A 314 22.19 -3.61 -8.98
C TRP A 314 21.48 -2.60 -9.91
N ALA A 315 20.47 -3.06 -10.63
CA ALA A 315 19.68 -2.20 -11.52
C ALA A 315 18.90 -1.09 -10.78
N ASN A 316 18.62 -1.30 -9.49
CA ASN A 316 17.89 -0.34 -8.64
C ASN A 316 18.80 0.28 -7.55
N MET A 317 20.09 0.43 -7.82
CA MET A 317 21.05 1.00 -6.87
C MET A 317 20.64 2.39 -6.33
N PRO A 318 20.03 3.30 -7.12
CA PRO A 318 19.52 4.59 -6.59
C PRO A 318 18.46 4.37 -5.50
N LEU A 319 17.53 3.42 -5.69
CA LEU A 319 16.53 3.04 -4.70
C LEU A 319 17.19 2.49 -3.42
N THR A 320 18.17 1.61 -3.56
CA THR A 320 18.91 1.05 -2.41
C THR A 320 19.59 2.14 -1.60
N LYS A 321 20.30 3.08 -2.27
CA LYS A 321 20.94 4.23 -1.61
C LYS A 321 19.93 5.13 -0.90
N TYR A 322 18.80 5.40 -1.53
CA TYR A 322 17.70 6.17 -0.94
C TYR A 322 17.20 5.51 0.35
N LEU A 323 16.89 4.21 0.32
CA LEU A 323 16.40 3.46 1.49
C LEU A 323 17.44 3.47 2.64
N LEU A 324 18.72 3.31 2.33
CA LEU A 324 19.79 3.42 3.33
C LEU A 324 19.89 4.84 3.94
N GLY A 325 19.61 5.87 3.15
CA GLY A 325 19.50 7.26 3.62
C GLY A 325 18.31 7.42 4.58
N GLU A 326 17.16 6.91 4.21
CA GLU A 326 15.93 6.97 5.03
C GLU A 326 16.09 6.27 6.38
N LEU A 327 16.81 5.14 6.43
CA LEU A 327 17.09 4.41 7.69
C LEU A 327 17.90 5.21 8.70
N ARG A 328 18.74 6.16 8.23
CA ARG A 328 19.60 6.98 9.08
C ARG A 328 18.89 8.22 9.63
N LYS A 329 17.75 8.61 9.06
CA LYS A 329 17.02 9.80 9.49
C LYS A 329 16.49 9.65 10.90
N THR A 330 16.69 10.68 11.72
CA THR A 330 16.10 10.80 13.06
C THR A 330 14.60 11.13 12.98
N LYS A 331 13.92 11.09 14.14
CA LYS A 331 12.50 11.51 14.22
C LYS A 331 12.36 13.00 13.82
N GLU A 332 13.28 13.84 14.27
CA GLU A 332 13.30 15.29 14.03
C GLU A 332 13.52 15.60 12.54
N GLU A 333 14.44 14.90 11.88
CA GLU A 333 14.67 15.05 10.43
C GLU A 333 13.44 14.64 9.62
N ARG A 334 12.73 13.58 10.03
CA ARG A 334 11.45 13.21 9.40
C ARG A 334 10.37 14.25 9.66
N PHE A 335 10.33 14.80 10.87
CA PHE A 335 9.35 15.82 11.22
C PHE A 335 9.52 17.09 10.38
N THR A 336 10.73 17.44 9.96
CA THR A 336 10.97 18.57 9.04
C THR A 336 10.19 18.43 7.75
N SER A 337 10.05 17.23 7.19
CA SER A 337 9.23 17.03 5.98
C SER A 337 7.72 17.13 6.25
N LEU A 338 7.25 16.86 7.46
CA LEU A 338 5.88 17.17 7.85
C LEU A 338 5.63 18.69 7.86
N LEU A 339 6.59 19.48 8.35
CA LEU A 339 6.47 20.94 8.34
C LEU A 339 6.41 21.54 6.93
N GLU A 340 6.90 20.85 5.92
CA GLU A 340 6.71 21.25 4.51
C GLU A 340 5.23 21.20 4.11
N TYR A 341 4.43 20.26 4.66
CA TYR A 341 3.00 20.10 4.39
C TYR A 341 2.14 20.85 5.39
N TYR A 342 2.48 20.79 6.66
CA TYR A 342 1.79 21.45 7.75
C TYR A 342 2.78 22.32 8.55
N PRO A 343 2.97 23.60 8.15
CA PRO A 343 3.99 24.48 8.73
C PRO A 343 3.86 24.74 10.23
N GLU A 344 2.62 24.70 10.76
CA GLU A 344 2.30 24.95 12.18
C GLU A 344 2.15 23.66 13.00
N ALA A 345 2.62 22.50 12.48
CA ALA A 345 2.54 21.26 13.21
C ALA A 345 3.34 21.30 14.53
N ASN A 346 2.68 20.92 15.63
CA ASN A 346 3.32 20.78 16.93
C ASN A 346 3.90 19.37 17.08
N PRO A 347 5.22 19.19 17.29
CA PRO A 347 5.85 17.88 17.42
C PRO A 347 5.26 16.96 18.51
N ASP A 348 4.74 17.55 19.58
CA ASP A 348 4.20 16.82 20.72
C ASP A 348 2.87 16.10 20.40
N ASP A 349 2.19 16.54 19.34
CA ASP A 349 0.93 15.93 18.90
C ASP A 349 1.14 14.70 17.98
N TRP A 350 2.41 14.39 17.61
CA TRP A 350 2.71 13.38 16.60
C TRP A 350 3.53 12.21 17.15
N GLU A 351 2.97 11.04 17.04
CA GLU A 351 3.59 9.76 17.37
C GLU A 351 4.14 9.09 16.10
N LEU A 352 5.39 8.63 16.13
CA LEU A 352 5.96 7.84 15.03
C LEU A 352 5.56 6.37 15.21
N ILE A 353 4.78 5.84 14.26
CA ILE A 353 4.31 4.45 14.24
C ILE A 353 4.93 3.66 13.11
N THR A 354 5.13 2.35 13.32
CA THR A 354 5.55 1.43 12.26
C THR A 354 4.32 0.93 11.51
N ALA A 355 4.31 1.11 10.19
CA ALA A 355 3.30 0.57 9.28
C ALA A 355 3.53 -0.92 8.98
N GLY A 356 2.72 -1.46 8.07
CA GLY A 356 2.90 -2.82 7.56
C GLY A 356 4.17 -2.99 6.72
N GLN A 357 4.49 -4.24 6.43
CA GLN A 357 5.58 -4.61 5.53
C GLN A 357 5.03 -4.83 4.12
N ARG A 358 5.78 -4.37 3.14
CA ARG A 358 5.52 -4.68 1.73
C ARG A 358 6.69 -5.50 1.20
N VAL A 359 6.41 -6.70 0.68
CA VAL A 359 7.40 -7.50 -0.02
C VAL A 359 7.29 -7.20 -1.50
N GLN A 360 8.21 -6.37 -1.99
CA GLN A 360 8.31 -6.08 -3.42
C GLN A 360 8.89 -7.29 -4.13
N ILE A 361 8.19 -7.78 -5.14
CA ILE A 361 8.58 -9.00 -5.83
C ILE A 361 9.71 -8.76 -6.82
N ILE A 362 10.68 -9.65 -6.79
CA ILE A 362 11.74 -9.77 -7.79
C ILE A 362 11.46 -11.04 -8.57
N LYS A 363 11.48 -10.96 -9.90
CA LYS A 363 11.35 -12.12 -10.76
C LYS A 363 12.46 -12.20 -11.79
N LYS A 364 12.75 -13.43 -12.23
CA LYS A 364 13.69 -13.68 -13.32
C LYS A 364 13.18 -13.05 -14.62
N ASP A 365 14.05 -12.36 -15.32
CA ASP A 365 13.80 -11.80 -16.64
C ASP A 365 14.83 -12.32 -17.64
N PRO A 366 14.40 -12.82 -18.82
CA PRO A 366 15.32 -13.40 -19.80
C PRO A 366 16.37 -12.43 -20.33
N LYS A 367 16.06 -11.12 -20.41
CA LYS A 367 16.94 -10.09 -20.97
C LYS A 367 17.75 -9.39 -19.90
N LYS A 368 17.14 -9.08 -18.75
CA LYS A 368 17.75 -8.28 -17.69
C LYS A 368 18.32 -9.14 -16.55
N GLY A 369 18.05 -10.45 -16.54
CA GLY A 369 18.45 -11.40 -15.51
C GLY A 369 17.51 -11.38 -14.30
N GLY A 370 17.13 -10.20 -13.81
CA GLY A 370 16.17 -10.01 -12.71
C GLY A 370 15.57 -8.63 -12.75
N VAL A 371 14.28 -8.52 -12.48
CA VAL A 371 13.53 -7.24 -12.45
C VAL A 371 12.70 -7.13 -11.18
N LEU A 372 12.59 -5.90 -10.69
CA LEU A 372 11.67 -5.55 -9.62
C LEU A 372 10.28 -5.40 -10.24
N GLN A 373 9.33 -6.22 -9.78
CA GLN A 373 7.95 -6.20 -10.26
C GLN A 373 7.12 -5.25 -9.38
N PHE A 374 6.59 -4.20 -9.97
CA PHE A 374 5.68 -3.29 -9.29
C PHE A 374 4.23 -3.77 -9.47
N GLY A 375 3.48 -3.74 -8.37
CA GLY A 375 2.10 -4.20 -8.33
C GLY A 375 1.94 -5.66 -7.93
N THR A 376 0.76 -6.18 -8.14
CA THR A 376 0.36 -7.54 -7.78
C THR A 376 0.74 -8.54 -8.88
N GLU A 377 1.24 -9.70 -8.48
CA GLU A 377 1.55 -10.82 -9.38
C GLU A 377 0.79 -12.07 -8.93
N ILE A 378 0.14 -12.77 -9.85
CA ILE A 378 -0.48 -14.07 -9.58
C ILE A 378 0.38 -15.15 -10.23
N VAL A 379 0.86 -16.08 -9.41
CA VAL A 379 1.59 -17.28 -9.86
C VAL A 379 0.70 -18.49 -9.67
N ALA A 380 0.33 -19.13 -10.76
CA ALA A 380 -0.53 -20.32 -10.74
C ALA A 380 0.22 -21.55 -11.26
N HIS A 381 -0.01 -22.70 -10.62
CA HIS A 381 0.47 -23.96 -11.12
C HIS A 381 -0.24 -24.35 -12.42
N ALA A 382 0.48 -24.95 -13.35
CA ALA A 382 0.00 -25.26 -14.71
C ALA A 382 -1.30 -26.11 -14.74
N ASP A 383 -1.53 -26.95 -13.73
CA ASP A 383 -2.76 -27.76 -13.62
C ASP A 383 -3.93 -27.03 -12.92
N GLY A 384 -3.77 -25.79 -12.53
CA GLY A 384 -4.80 -24.99 -11.87
C GLY A 384 -5.09 -25.36 -10.41
N SER A 385 -4.28 -26.23 -9.78
CA SER A 385 -4.53 -26.69 -8.40
C SER A 385 -3.96 -25.76 -7.31
N LEU A 386 -3.09 -24.79 -7.68
CA LEU A 386 -2.52 -23.81 -6.77
C LEU A 386 -2.47 -22.45 -7.43
N ALA A 387 -2.76 -21.40 -6.68
CA ALA A 387 -2.50 -20.01 -7.03
C ALA A 387 -1.93 -19.24 -5.83
N ALA A 388 -0.92 -18.41 -6.08
CA ALA A 388 -0.30 -17.54 -5.08
C ALA A 388 -0.44 -16.08 -5.50
N LEU A 389 -0.89 -15.23 -4.60
CA LEU A 389 -0.96 -13.78 -4.76
C LEU A 389 0.28 -13.16 -4.13
N LEU A 390 1.14 -12.58 -4.95
CA LEU A 390 2.40 -11.96 -4.54
C LEU A 390 2.36 -10.44 -4.69
N GLY A 391 3.14 -9.73 -3.88
CA GLY A 391 3.30 -8.27 -3.99
C GLY A 391 2.05 -7.48 -3.60
N ALA A 392 1.01 -8.15 -3.13
CA ALA A 392 -0.20 -7.48 -2.65
C ALA A 392 0.11 -6.65 -1.41
N SER A 393 -0.27 -5.39 -1.46
CA SER A 393 -0.29 -4.49 -0.32
C SER A 393 -1.56 -3.67 -0.41
N PRO A 394 -2.38 -3.57 0.63
CA PRO A 394 -3.46 -2.61 0.67
C PRO A 394 -2.88 -1.20 0.72
N GLY A 395 -3.27 -0.35 -0.22
CA GLY A 395 -2.86 1.05 -0.30
C GLY A 395 -1.70 1.32 -1.19
#